data_3be8bee9d61d109c871f1bdefc551fab
#
_entry.id   3be8bee9d61d109c871f1bdefc551fab
#
_cell.length_a   1.000
_cell.length_b   1.000
_cell.length_c   1.000
_cell.angle_alpha   90.00
_cell.angle_beta   90.00
_cell.angle_gamma   90.00
#
_symmetry.space_group_name_H-M   'P 1'
#
loop_
_entity.id
_entity.type
_entity.pdbx_description
1 polymer ?
#
loop_
_entity_poly.entity_id
_entity_poly.type
_entity_poly.pdbx_seq_one_letter_code
_entity_poly.pdbx_strand_id
1 'polypeptide(L)'
;GYVDTAIDAVNTRRATLGAAISRLEHTVDNLENNAVNHSASRSRVLDADYAAETTELARTQIIQQAGTAMLAQANEKSQAVLKLLQ
;
A
#
# COMPACT_ATOMS: atom_id res chain seq x y z
N GLY A 1 -63.07 -4.81 2.92
CA GLY A 1 -63.33 -3.78 3.98
C GLY A 1 -62.12 -2.91 4.24
N TYR A 2 -62.26 -1.86 5.02
CA TYR A 2 -61.13 -0.95 5.35
C TYR A 2 -59.96 -1.63 5.96
N VAL A 3 -60.18 -2.71 6.72
CA VAL A 3 -59.11 -3.50 7.37
C VAL A 3 -58.29 -4.26 6.34
N ASP A 4 -58.92 -4.83 5.33
CA ASP A 4 -58.21 -5.57 4.27
C ASP A 4 -57.34 -4.62 3.45
N THR A 5 -57.84 -3.44 3.12
CA THR A 5 -57.06 -2.42 2.43
C THR A 5 -55.85 -1.94 3.26
N ALA A 6 -56.01 -1.82 4.59
CA ALA A 6 -54.91 -1.47 5.47
C ALA A 6 -53.86 -2.56 5.56
N ILE A 7 -54.28 -3.82 5.61
CA ILE A 7 -53.37 -4.98 5.61
C ILE A 7 -52.60 -5.05 4.30
N ASP A 8 -53.25 -4.85 3.18
CA ASP A 8 -52.58 -4.86 1.87
C ASP A 8 -51.56 -3.72 1.74
N ALA A 9 -51.90 -2.53 2.25
CA ALA A 9 -50.97 -1.39 2.29
C ALA A 9 -49.76 -1.68 3.16
N VAL A 10 -49.94 -2.33 4.32
CA VAL A 10 -48.83 -2.72 5.20
C VAL A 10 -47.96 -3.80 4.52
N ASN A 11 -48.57 -4.79 3.90
CA ASN A 11 -47.85 -5.85 3.19
C ASN A 11 -47.03 -5.29 2.03
N THR A 12 -47.58 -4.37 1.26
CA THR A 12 -46.89 -3.66 0.17
C THR A 12 -45.67 -2.89 0.69
N ARG A 13 -45.84 -2.16 1.79
CA ARG A 13 -44.76 -1.42 2.44
C ARG A 13 -43.64 -2.39 2.96
N ARG A 14 -44.05 -3.49 3.58
CA ARG A 14 -43.12 -4.51 4.06
C ARG A 14 -42.32 -5.15 2.90
N ALA A 15 -42.99 -5.44 1.79
CA ALA A 15 -42.33 -5.96 0.59
C ALA A 15 -41.31 -4.95 0.03
N THR A 16 -41.71 -3.66 -0.04
CA THR A 16 -40.78 -2.60 -0.49
C THR A 16 -39.58 -2.43 0.44
N LEU A 17 -39.82 -2.47 1.75
CA LEU A 17 -38.75 -2.40 2.74
C LEU A 17 -37.84 -3.61 2.68
N GLY A 18 -38.40 -4.82 2.52
CA GLY A 18 -37.61 -6.04 2.34
C GLY A 18 -36.72 -5.98 1.09
N ALA A 19 -37.25 -5.48 -0.01
CA ALA A 19 -36.47 -5.26 -1.23
C ALA A 19 -35.35 -4.21 -1.03
N ALA A 20 -35.65 -3.13 -0.28
CA ALA A 20 -34.66 -2.11 0.04
C ALA A 20 -33.55 -2.67 0.93
N ILE A 21 -33.87 -3.48 1.94
CA ILE A 21 -32.89 -4.14 2.80
C ILE A 21 -31.98 -5.05 1.97
N SER A 22 -32.54 -5.91 1.12
CA SER A 22 -31.76 -6.79 0.27
C SER A 22 -30.83 -6.01 -0.67
N ARG A 23 -31.29 -4.89 -1.24
CA ARG A 23 -30.42 -4.01 -2.04
C ARG A 23 -29.29 -3.40 -1.23
N LEU A 24 -29.58 -2.99 0.00
CA LEU A 24 -28.55 -2.43 0.89
C LEU A 24 -27.52 -3.49 1.27
N GLU A 25 -27.93 -4.72 1.57
CA GLU A 25 -27.04 -5.84 1.84
C GLU A 25 -26.10 -6.08 0.66
N HIS A 26 -26.61 -6.21 -0.56
CA HIS A 26 -25.78 -6.37 -1.75
C HIS A 26 -24.86 -5.16 -2.00
N THR A 27 -25.31 -3.96 -1.65
CA THR A 27 -24.45 -2.76 -1.77
C THR A 27 -23.31 -2.79 -0.77
N VAL A 28 -23.59 -3.20 0.47
CA VAL A 28 -22.56 -3.37 1.50
C VAL A 28 -21.54 -4.41 1.07
N ASP A 29 -21.98 -5.59 0.64
CA ASP A 29 -21.09 -6.64 0.13
C ASP A 29 -20.19 -6.15 -1.00
N ASN A 30 -20.75 -5.37 -1.92
CA ASN A 30 -19.98 -4.80 -3.04
C ASN A 30 -18.96 -3.77 -2.54
N LEU A 31 -19.35 -2.92 -1.58
CA LEU A 31 -18.46 -1.92 -0.99
C LEU A 31 -17.33 -2.57 -0.19
N GLU A 32 -17.61 -3.66 0.54
CA GLU A 32 -16.58 -4.43 1.25
C GLU A 32 -15.57 -5.05 0.27
N ASN A 33 -16.05 -5.66 -0.80
CA ASN A 33 -15.17 -6.20 -1.84
C ASN A 33 -14.31 -5.10 -2.49
N ASN A 34 -14.89 -3.95 -2.76
CA ASN A 34 -14.15 -2.80 -3.29
C ASN A 34 -13.11 -2.29 -2.30
N ALA A 35 -13.45 -2.20 -1.01
CA ALA A 35 -12.51 -1.78 0.03
C ALA A 35 -11.32 -2.74 0.15
N VAL A 36 -11.57 -4.06 0.10
CA VAL A 36 -10.50 -5.08 0.10
C VAL A 36 -9.61 -4.94 -1.12
N ASN A 37 -10.19 -4.79 -2.31
CA ASN A 37 -9.43 -4.62 -3.55
C ASN A 37 -8.60 -3.32 -3.55
N HIS A 38 -9.16 -2.22 -3.06
CA HIS A 38 -8.43 -0.96 -2.89
C HIS A 38 -7.30 -1.08 -1.89
N SER A 39 -7.54 -1.74 -0.76
CA SER A 39 -6.51 -2.00 0.25
C SER A 39 -5.37 -2.86 -0.31
N ALA A 40 -5.69 -3.93 -1.04
CA ALA A 40 -4.70 -4.77 -1.69
C ALA A 40 -3.89 -4.02 -2.76
N SER A 41 -4.56 -3.19 -3.56
CA SER A 41 -3.89 -2.36 -4.57
C SER A 41 -2.97 -1.33 -3.93
N ARG A 42 -3.43 -0.68 -2.86
CA ARG A 42 -2.62 0.27 -2.09
C ARG A 42 -1.38 -0.40 -1.49
N SER A 43 -1.53 -1.59 -0.90
CA SER A 43 -0.40 -2.36 -0.37
C SER A 43 0.64 -2.66 -1.45
N ARG A 44 0.21 -3.09 -2.63
CA ARG A 44 1.15 -3.36 -3.73
C ARG A 44 1.96 -2.13 -4.15
N VAL A 45 1.32 -0.97 -4.21
CA VAL A 45 2.01 0.28 -4.56
C VAL A 45 2.99 0.69 -3.46
N LEU A 46 2.55 0.68 -2.20
CA LEU A 46 3.39 1.03 -1.06
C LEU A 46 4.58 0.06 -0.89
N ASP A 47 4.33 -1.23 -1.05
CA ASP A 47 5.38 -2.24 -0.92
C ASP A 47 6.40 -2.14 -2.05
N ALA A 48 5.97 -1.83 -3.27
CA ALA A 48 6.88 -1.59 -4.39
C ALA A 48 7.74 -0.34 -4.18
N ASP A 49 7.15 0.76 -3.71
CA ASP A 49 7.88 1.99 -3.39
C ASP A 49 8.88 1.77 -2.24
N TYR A 50 8.48 1.04 -1.21
CA TYR A 50 9.36 0.70 -0.10
C TYR A 50 10.53 -0.18 -0.53
N ALA A 51 10.30 -1.17 -1.38
CA ALA A 51 11.35 -2.03 -1.93
C ALA A 51 12.34 -1.23 -2.81
N ALA A 52 11.85 -0.32 -3.64
CA ALA A 52 12.69 0.57 -4.45
C ALA A 52 13.54 1.49 -3.55
N GLU A 53 12.95 2.10 -2.55
CA GLU A 53 13.62 3.00 -1.62
C GLU A 53 14.68 2.28 -0.78
N THR A 54 14.39 1.09 -0.26
CA THR A 54 15.36 0.29 0.50
C THR A 54 16.51 -0.18 -0.37
N THR A 55 16.26 -0.50 -1.64
CA THR A 55 17.31 -0.86 -2.60
C THR A 55 18.22 0.34 -2.88
N GLU A 56 17.67 1.52 -3.08
CA GLU A 56 18.45 2.75 -3.29
C GLU A 56 19.26 3.13 -2.04
N LEU A 57 18.67 2.96 -0.85
CA LEU A 57 19.36 3.16 0.41
C LEU A 57 20.57 2.20 0.55
N ALA A 58 20.38 0.91 0.28
CA ALA A 58 21.45 -0.08 0.32
C ALA A 58 22.55 0.25 -0.71
N ARG A 59 22.17 0.65 -1.91
CA ARG A 59 23.10 1.06 -2.96
C ARG A 59 23.96 2.26 -2.51
N THR A 60 23.34 3.29 -1.97
CA THR A 60 24.06 4.49 -1.51
C THR A 60 25.00 4.19 -0.33
N GLN A 61 24.58 3.33 0.59
CA GLN A 61 25.43 2.90 1.71
C GLN A 61 26.66 2.13 1.20
N ILE A 62 26.50 1.23 0.24
CA ILE A 62 27.62 0.48 -0.36
C ILE A 62 28.58 1.43 -1.08
N ILE A 63 28.07 2.39 -1.86
CA ILE A 63 28.87 3.39 -2.54
C ILE A 63 29.66 4.24 -1.53
N GLN A 64 29.04 4.65 -0.44
CA GLN A 64 29.70 5.41 0.63
C GLN A 64 30.81 4.60 1.28
N GLN A 65 30.56 3.35 1.63
CA GLN A 65 31.58 2.46 2.20
C GLN A 65 32.74 2.20 1.23
N ALA A 66 32.43 1.93 -0.03
CA ALA A 66 33.43 1.76 -1.07
C ALA A 66 34.25 3.04 -1.29
N GLY A 67 33.59 4.19 -1.32
CA GLY A 67 34.24 5.49 -1.45
C GLY A 67 35.22 5.78 -0.31
N THR A 68 34.82 5.54 0.92
CA THR A 68 35.72 5.72 2.09
C THR A 68 36.88 4.75 2.07
N ALA A 69 36.67 3.49 1.68
CA ALA A 69 37.71 2.51 1.55
C ALA A 69 38.73 2.88 0.43
N MET A 70 38.23 3.35 -0.71
CA MET A 70 39.08 3.82 -1.81
C MET A 70 39.87 5.07 -1.46
N LEU A 71 39.30 6.00 -0.71
CA LEU A 71 40.00 7.19 -0.21
C LEU A 71 41.10 6.81 0.78
N ALA A 72 40.83 5.88 1.69
CA ALA A 72 41.84 5.37 2.61
C ALA A 72 43.01 4.73 1.84
N GLN A 73 42.71 3.90 0.85
CA GLN A 73 43.73 3.27 0.03
C GLN A 73 44.56 4.27 -0.83
N ALA A 74 43.87 5.30 -1.36
CA ALA A 74 44.53 6.37 -2.10
C ALA A 74 45.49 7.16 -1.19
N ASN A 75 45.11 7.43 0.04
CA ASN A 75 45.97 8.10 1.02
C ASN A 75 47.20 7.26 1.38
N GLU A 76 47.03 5.95 1.57
CA GLU A 76 48.16 5.03 1.80
C GLU A 76 49.15 5.01 0.62
N LYS A 77 48.63 4.99 -0.60
CA LYS A 77 49.51 5.08 -1.79
C LYS A 77 50.28 6.38 -1.84
N SER A 78 49.64 7.50 -1.54
CA SER A 78 50.32 8.81 -1.50
C SER A 78 51.43 8.84 -0.46
N GLN A 79 51.19 8.27 0.73
CA GLN A 79 52.19 8.15 1.78
C GLN A 79 53.36 7.23 1.39
N ALA A 80 53.08 6.11 0.70
CA ALA A 80 54.11 5.18 0.20
C ALA A 80 55.02 5.87 -0.84
N VAL A 81 54.43 6.69 -1.72
CA VAL A 81 55.22 7.47 -2.70
C VAL A 81 56.11 8.50 -2.01
N LEU A 82 55.61 9.20 -0.98
CA LEU A 82 56.42 10.11 -0.17
C LEU A 82 57.60 9.44 0.52
N LYS A 83 57.39 8.25 1.05
CA LYS A 83 58.49 7.44 1.65
C LYS A 83 59.53 7.02 0.65
N LEU A 84 59.17 6.77 -0.60
CA LEU A 84 60.11 6.42 -1.67
C LEU A 84 60.92 7.61 -2.17
N LEU A 85 60.39 8.81 -2.03
CA LEU A 85 61.04 10.05 -2.44
C LEU A 85 62.01 10.62 -1.36
N GLN A 86 61.86 10.15 -0.17
CA GLN A 86 62.76 10.48 0.95
C GLN A 86 63.89 9.45 1.02
#